data_bbe5c950d9ffeb510ecfabaa860e1892
#
_entry.id   bbe5c950d9ffeb510ecfabaa860e1892
#
_cell.length_a   1.000
_cell.length_b   1.000
_cell.length_c   1.000
_cell.angle_alpha   90.00
_cell.angle_beta   90.00
_cell.angle_gamma   90.00
#
_symmetry.space_group_name_H-M   'P 1'
#
loop_
_entity.id
_entity.type
_entity.pdbx_description
1 polymer ?
#
loop_
_entity_poly.entity_id
_entity_poly.type
_entity_poly.pdbx_seq_one_letter_code
_entity_poly.pdbx_strand_id
1 'polypeptide(L)'
;STRGAKYEQSRQMQTPRKAKNERRTTTRNKEYAIVTYVFLALFICMTGWIIYFMQFKSEDFINNSYNARLAKLSDYTVRGDILANDGTVLATTNVDEAGNETRKYPYGSVFAHAVGYSVNGMSGVELDANYNLLRSNAFILTRIFNEIRDEKNPGDDVVTTLDVSLQQACYDAMGSQDGAAIVIDPATGKILAMVSKPDYDPNTIAQNWDSYVAADSDSTVLLNRATQGLYAPGSTFKIFTLLSYLKQGNDPNAFSYDCNGTFEYNNYAMHCYNN
;
A
#
# COMPACT_ATOMS: atom_id res chain seq x y z
N SER A 1 -13.44 -92.44 38.69
CA SER A 1 -13.60 -91.90 37.32
C SER A 1 -14.62 -90.72 37.28
N THR A 2 -14.40 -89.63 37.95
CA THR A 2 -15.30 -88.43 37.94
C THR A 2 -14.51 -87.16 38.06
N ARG A 3 -13.41 -87.02 37.28
CA ARG A 3 -12.61 -85.75 37.29
C ARG A 3 -12.42 -85.13 35.90
N GLY A 4 -12.97 -85.69 34.85
CA GLY A 4 -12.82 -85.19 33.45
C GLY A 4 -13.93 -84.26 32.98
N ALA A 5 -15.11 -84.24 33.59
CA ALA A 5 -16.28 -83.56 33.08
C ALA A 5 -16.42 -82.06 33.57
N LYS A 6 -15.61 -81.63 34.53
CA LYS A 6 -15.71 -80.28 35.10
C LYS A 6 -14.80 -79.23 34.40
N TYR A 7 -13.88 -79.67 33.52
CA TYR A 7 -12.94 -78.77 32.84
C TYR A 7 -13.40 -78.26 31.45
N GLU A 8 -14.37 -78.95 30.83
CA GLU A 8 -14.90 -78.51 29.54
C GLU A 8 -16.03 -77.51 29.61
N GLN A 9 -16.76 -77.42 30.71
CA GLN A 9 -17.85 -76.44 30.87
C GLN A 9 -17.36 -74.98 31.19
N SER A 10 -16.12 -74.82 31.59
CA SER A 10 -15.59 -73.49 31.82
C SER A 10 -14.97 -72.76 30.62
N ARG A 11 -14.92 -73.42 29.43
CA ARG A 11 -14.34 -72.87 28.21
C ARG A 11 -15.33 -72.26 27.23
N GLN A 12 -16.65 -72.47 27.44
CA GLN A 12 -17.67 -71.98 26.47
C GLN A 12 -18.43 -70.74 26.86
N MET A 13 -18.05 -70.00 27.97
CA MET A 13 -18.83 -68.90 28.46
C MET A 13 -18.07 -67.48 28.38
N GLN A 14 -16.98 -67.39 27.60
CA GLN A 14 -16.22 -66.10 27.54
C GLN A 14 -16.20 -65.40 26.21
N THR A 15 -17.00 -65.80 25.21
CA THR A 15 -16.88 -65.22 23.85
C THR A 15 -17.88 -64.10 23.41
N PRO A 16 -18.99 -63.78 24.11
CA PRO A 16 -19.83 -62.67 23.57
C PRO A 16 -19.51 -61.26 24.13
N ARG A 17 -18.72 -61.13 25.20
CA ARG A 17 -18.47 -59.78 25.76
C ARG A 17 -17.38 -58.99 25.04
N LYS A 18 -16.38 -59.62 24.42
CA LYS A 18 -15.29 -58.94 23.70
C LYS A 18 -15.75 -58.29 22.40
N ALA A 19 -16.60 -58.97 21.63
CA ALA A 19 -17.07 -58.44 20.33
C ALA A 19 -17.96 -57.19 20.43
N LYS A 20 -18.73 -57.05 21.53
CA LYS A 20 -19.61 -55.88 21.72
C LYS A 20 -18.85 -54.62 22.19
N ASN A 21 -17.74 -54.82 22.92
CA ASN A 21 -16.90 -53.71 23.35
C ASN A 21 -15.97 -53.18 22.25
N GLU A 22 -15.46 -54.09 21.37
CA GLU A 22 -14.63 -53.65 20.23
C GLU A 22 -15.43 -52.86 19.18
N ARG A 23 -16.69 -53.23 18.92
CA ARG A 23 -17.55 -52.43 18.03
C ARG A 23 -17.93 -51.08 18.60
N ARG A 24 -18.09 -50.95 19.92
CA ARG A 24 -18.37 -49.66 20.58
C ARG A 24 -17.18 -48.74 20.58
N THR A 25 -15.96 -49.23 20.77
CA THR A 25 -14.74 -48.42 20.76
C THR A 25 -14.39 -47.94 19.36
N THR A 26 -14.58 -48.75 18.30
CA THR A 26 -14.33 -48.34 16.92
C THR A 26 -15.32 -47.28 16.42
N THR A 27 -16.58 -47.33 16.82
CA THR A 27 -17.57 -46.30 16.46
C THR A 27 -17.29 -44.99 17.18
N ARG A 28 -16.92 -45.06 18.45
CA ARG A 28 -16.57 -43.87 19.25
C ARG A 28 -15.28 -43.18 18.73
N ASN A 29 -14.30 -43.93 18.28
CA ASN A 29 -13.08 -43.38 17.68
C ASN A 29 -13.35 -42.68 16.33
N LYS A 30 -14.33 -43.14 15.54
CA LYS A 30 -14.73 -42.45 14.30
C LYS A 30 -15.38 -41.10 14.58
N GLU A 31 -16.20 -40.96 15.58
CA GLU A 31 -16.83 -39.70 15.97
C GLU A 31 -15.79 -38.69 16.45
N TYR A 32 -14.85 -39.14 17.29
CA TYR A 32 -13.73 -38.25 17.70
C TYR A 32 -12.83 -37.86 16.52
N ALA A 33 -12.56 -38.76 15.61
CA ALA A 33 -11.78 -38.50 14.40
C ALA A 33 -12.47 -37.44 13.52
N ILE A 34 -13.79 -37.54 13.31
CA ILE A 34 -14.55 -36.52 12.56
C ILE A 34 -14.45 -35.15 13.22
N VAL A 35 -14.66 -35.07 14.53
CA VAL A 35 -14.54 -33.81 15.28
C VAL A 35 -13.12 -33.25 15.16
N THR A 36 -12.09 -34.08 15.29
CA THR A 36 -10.69 -33.65 15.13
C THR A 36 -10.41 -33.08 13.74
N TYR A 37 -10.89 -33.74 12.67
CA TYR A 37 -10.72 -33.28 11.30
C TYR A 37 -11.46 -31.93 11.03
N VAL A 38 -12.65 -31.77 11.63
CA VAL A 38 -13.39 -30.50 11.55
C VAL A 38 -12.59 -29.37 12.20
N PHE A 39 -12.07 -29.58 13.40
CA PHE A 39 -11.21 -28.59 14.04
C PHE A 39 -9.92 -28.30 13.27
N LEU A 40 -9.28 -29.36 12.73
CA LEU A 40 -8.09 -29.19 11.90
C LEU A 40 -8.39 -28.36 10.64
N ALA A 41 -9.50 -28.63 9.97
CA ALA A 41 -9.94 -27.85 8.81
C ALA A 41 -10.21 -26.39 9.17
N LEU A 42 -10.87 -26.11 10.31
CA LEU A 42 -11.07 -24.74 10.81
C LEU A 42 -9.75 -24.03 11.07
N PHE A 43 -8.78 -24.68 11.71
CA PHE A 43 -7.45 -24.10 11.94
C PHE A 43 -6.71 -23.80 10.64
N ILE A 44 -6.78 -24.71 9.66
CA ILE A 44 -6.18 -24.49 8.33
C ILE A 44 -6.84 -23.30 7.64
N CYS A 45 -8.18 -23.19 7.67
CA CYS A 45 -8.90 -22.05 7.11
C CYS A 45 -8.53 -20.73 7.80
N MET A 46 -8.47 -20.72 9.13
CA MET A 46 -8.05 -19.54 9.89
C MET A 46 -6.62 -19.14 9.57
N THR A 47 -5.70 -20.09 9.52
CA THR A 47 -4.29 -19.82 9.16
C THR A 47 -4.19 -19.27 7.74
N GLY A 48 -4.88 -19.89 6.78
CA GLY A 48 -4.94 -19.41 5.41
C GLY A 48 -5.52 -18.00 5.30
N TRP A 49 -6.57 -17.70 6.05
CA TRP A 49 -7.14 -16.34 6.12
C TRP A 49 -6.16 -15.32 6.71
N ILE A 50 -5.46 -15.66 7.79
CA ILE A 50 -4.46 -14.79 8.41
C ILE A 50 -3.32 -14.50 7.43
N ILE A 51 -2.80 -15.52 6.74
CA ILE A 51 -1.74 -15.35 5.72
C ILE A 51 -2.25 -14.43 4.58
N TYR A 52 -3.45 -14.69 4.07
CA TYR A 52 -4.07 -13.85 3.04
C TYR A 52 -4.21 -12.40 3.52
N PHE A 53 -4.72 -12.19 4.73
CA PHE A 53 -4.89 -10.86 5.32
C PHE A 53 -3.54 -10.14 5.47
N MET A 54 -2.52 -10.83 6.00
CA MET A 54 -1.19 -10.26 6.17
C MET A 54 -0.52 -9.89 4.85
N GLN A 55 -0.75 -10.66 3.78
CA GLN A 55 -0.11 -10.45 2.49
C GLN A 55 -0.80 -9.38 1.64
N PHE A 56 -2.15 -9.28 1.71
CA PHE A 56 -2.93 -8.48 0.76
C PHE A 56 -3.73 -7.33 1.39
N LYS A 57 -3.93 -7.35 2.71
CA LYS A 57 -4.81 -6.39 3.40
C LYS A 57 -4.15 -5.65 4.55
N SER A 58 -2.97 -6.08 4.99
CA SER A 58 -2.33 -5.48 6.16
C SER A 58 -1.91 -4.02 5.94
N GLU A 59 -1.44 -3.67 4.73
CA GLU A 59 -1.01 -2.32 4.41
C GLU A 59 -2.17 -1.33 4.45
N ASP A 60 -3.31 -1.66 3.86
CA ASP A 60 -4.53 -0.83 3.89
C ASP A 60 -5.00 -0.58 5.33
N PHE A 61 -4.84 -1.59 6.21
CA PHE A 61 -5.25 -1.50 7.61
C PHE A 61 -4.26 -0.74 8.48
N ILE A 62 -2.97 -0.91 8.20
CA ILE A 62 -1.89 -0.28 8.98
C ILE A 62 -1.82 1.21 8.67
N ASN A 63 -1.90 1.60 7.39
CA ASN A 63 -1.78 2.98 6.94
C ASN A 63 -3.10 3.78 7.02
N ASN A 64 -4.16 3.19 7.57
CA ASN A 64 -5.43 3.89 7.75
C ASN A 64 -5.26 5.05 8.75
N SER A 65 -5.63 6.26 8.35
CA SER A 65 -5.56 7.48 9.17
C SER A 65 -6.37 7.41 10.49
N TYR A 66 -7.35 6.50 10.57
CA TYR A 66 -8.11 6.21 11.80
C TYR A 66 -7.42 5.18 12.73
N ASN A 67 -6.23 4.70 12.38
CA ASN A 67 -5.52 3.72 13.21
C ASN A 67 -4.87 4.39 14.43
N ALA A 68 -5.58 4.39 15.56
CA ALA A 68 -5.10 4.97 16.83
C ALA A 68 -3.77 4.36 17.33
N ARG A 69 -3.32 3.23 16.79
CA ARG A 69 -2.01 2.65 17.13
C ARG A 69 -0.86 3.45 16.53
N LEU A 70 -1.05 4.08 15.36
CA LEU A 70 -0.03 4.93 14.75
C LEU A 70 0.22 6.20 15.58
N ALA A 71 -0.84 6.78 16.13
CA ALA A 71 -0.71 7.90 17.07
C ALA A 71 0.13 7.53 18.31
N LYS A 72 -0.05 6.31 18.83
CA LYS A 72 0.76 5.83 19.95
C LYS A 72 2.22 5.55 19.58
N LEU A 73 2.51 5.17 18.34
CA LEU A 73 3.90 4.97 17.90
C LEU A 73 4.67 6.30 17.88
N SER A 74 4.02 7.40 17.51
CA SER A 74 4.64 8.74 17.52
C SER A 74 5.01 9.23 18.93
N ASP A 75 4.39 8.68 19.98
CA ASP A 75 4.78 9.00 21.35
C ASP A 75 6.14 8.39 21.75
N TYR A 76 6.55 7.31 21.09
CA TYR A 76 7.76 6.53 21.41
C TYR A 76 8.84 6.56 20.31
N THR A 77 8.53 7.19 19.16
CA THR A 77 9.41 7.14 18.00
C THR A 77 9.50 8.52 17.34
N VAL A 78 10.72 9.00 17.13
CA VAL A 78 11.00 10.16 16.26
C VAL A 78 10.82 9.70 14.83
N ARG A 79 10.00 10.42 14.04
CA ARG A 79 9.70 10.06 12.67
C ARG A 79 10.96 10.01 11.80
N GLY A 80 11.18 8.90 11.09
CA GLY A 80 12.33 8.66 10.24
C GLY A 80 12.40 9.56 9.00
N ASP A 81 13.50 9.53 8.28
CA ASP A 81 13.75 10.37 7.12
C ASP A 81 13.12 9.80 5.85
N ILE A 82 12.73 10.68 4.92
CA ILE A 82 12.38 10.31 3.55
C ILE A 82 13.54 10.72 2.67
N LEU A 83 14.09 9.74 1.94
CA LEU A 83 15.29 9.90 1.15
C LEU A 83 14.97 9.75 -0.35
N ALA A 84 15.70 10.46 -1.19
CA ALA A 84 15.75 10.25 -2.63
C ALA A 84 16.50 8.94 -2.96
N ASN A 85 16.56 8.59 -4.24
CA ASN A 85 17.22 7.38 -4.74
C ASN A 85 18.73 7.32 -4.44
N ASP A 86 19.37 8.47 -4.26
CA ASP A 86 20.79 8.65 -3.97
C ASP A 86 21.09 8.86 -2.47
N GLY A 87 20.07 8.79 -1.60
CA GLY A 87 20.17 9.04 -0.17
C GLY A 87 20.06 10.50 0.23
N THR A 88 19.80 11.42 -0.69
CA THR A 88 19.53 12.83 -0.37
C THR A 88 18.27 12.98 0.46
N VAL A 89 18.31 13.75 1.54
CA VAL A 89 17.19 13.93 2.48
C VAL A 89 16.11 14.83 1.85
N LEU A 90 14.90 14.28 1.69
CA LEU A 90 13.71 14.97 1.18
C LEU A 90 12.80 15.47 2.32
N ALA A 91 12.74 14.71 3.42
CA ALA A 91 12.07 15.11 4.65
C ALA A 91 12.81 14.53 5.86
N THR A 92 12.97 15.32 6.92
CA THR A 92 13.64 14.92 8.16
C THR A 92 12.92 15.47 9.37
N THR A 93 13.17 14.93 10.57
CA THR A 93 12.63 15.43 11.83
C THR A 93 13.76 16.00 12.69
N ASN A 94 13.73 17.30 12.92
CA ASN A 94 14.64 17.96 13.85
C ASN A 94 14.05 17.89 15.25
N VAL A 95 14.85 17.48 16.22
CA VAL A 95 14.51 17.51 17.65
C VAL A 95 15.35 18.58 18.31
N ASP A 96 14.72 19.53 19.00
CA ASP A 96 15.41 20.58 19.73
C ASP A 96 15.89 20.09 21.12
N GLU A 97 16.62 20.91 21.83
CA GLU A 97 17.14 20.60 23.18
C GLU A 97 16.03 20.38 24.23
N ALA A 98 14.83 20.84 23.97
CA ALA A 98 13.65 20.63 24.82
C ALA A 98 12.84 19.38 24.40
N GLY A 99 13.27 18.64 23.37
CA GLY A 99 12.59 17.46 22.87
C GLY A 99 11.42 17.75 21.93
N ASN A 100 11.24 19.00 21.46
CA ASN A 100 10.19 19.32 20.50
C ASN A 100 10.61 18.86 19.10
N GLU A 101 9.72 18.18 18.42
CA GLU A 101 9.93 17.66 17.08
C GLU A 101 9.38 18.64 16.03
N THR A 102 10.19 18.92 15.02
CA THR A 102 9.80 19.74 13.88
C THR A 102 10.14 19.01 12.59
N ARG A 103 9.11 18.69 11.80
CA ARG A 103 9.29 18.09 10.47
C ARG A 103 9.78 19.14 9.48
N LYS A 104 10.85 18.83 8.75
CA LYS A 104 11.48 19.72 7.77
C LYS A 104 11.54 19.09 6.40
N TYR A 105 11.27 19.91 5.38
CA TYR A 105 11.31 19.55 3.96
C TYR A 105 12.31 20.45 3.26
N PRO A 106 13.57 19.99 3.08
CA PRO A 106 14.68 20.85 2.59
C PRO A 106 14.42 21.44 1.20
N TYR A 107 13.64 20.78 0.36
CA TYR A 107 13.33 21.20 -1.01
C TYR A 107 11.99 21.96 -1.13
N GLY A 108 11.29 22.19 -0.02
CA GLY A 108 10.04 22.95 -0.02
C GLY A 108 9.02 22.45 -1.06
N SER A 109 8.53 23.37 -1.87
CA SER A 109 7.48 23.09 -2.87
C SER A 109 7.89 22.11 -3.97
N VAL A 110 9.18 21.94 -4.26
CA VAL A 110 9.66 21.09 -5.37
C VAL A 110 9.17 19.64 -5.23
N PHE A 111 9.12 19.13 -4.01
CA PHE A 111 8.68 17.77 -3.71
C PHE A 111 7.33 17.70 -2.99
N ALA A 112 6.62 18.83 -2.85
CA ALA A 112 5.42 18.93 -2.02
C ALA A 112 4.39 17.83 -2.30
N HIS A 113 4.06 17.59 -3.55
CA HIS A 113 3.04 16.59 -3.90
C HIS A 113 3.55 15.15 -3.93
N ALA A 114 4.84 14.92 -4.14
CA ALA A 114 5.44 13.59 -4.10
C ALA A 114 5.69 13.13 -2.66
N VAL A 115 6.39 13.96 -1.88
CA VAL A 115 6.72 13.65 -0.47
C VAL A 115 5.50 13.87 0.43
N GLY A 116 4.76 14.95 0.21
CA GLY A 116 3.57 15.29 1.00
C GLY A 116 3.88 16.12 2.23
N TYR A 117 2.98 16.03 3.21
CA TYR A 117 3.04 16.68 4.52
C TYR A 117 2.50 15.78 5.61
N SER A 118 2.83 16.09 6.88
CA SER A 118 2.44 15.29 8.06
C SER A 118 1.72 16.10 9.15
N VAL A 119 1.28 17.33 8.83
CA VAL A 119 0.56 18.23 9.76
C VAL A 119 -0.82 18.55 9.21
N ASN A 120 -1.86 18.59 10.05
CA ASN A 120 -3.27 18.77 9.66
C ASN A 120 -3.80 17.67 8.71
N GLY A 121 -3.28 16.48 8.85
CA GLY A 121 -3.47 15.33 7.96
C GLY A 121 -2.15 14.86 7.36
N MET A 122 -2.23 14.04 6.34
CA MET A 122 -1.05 13.52 5.64
C MET A 122 -1.35 13.35 4.16
N SER A 123 -0.29 13.44 3.33
CA SER A 123 -0.39 13.15 1.90
C SER A 123 0.93 12.58 1.37
N GLY A 124 0.93 12.06 0.14
CA GLY A 124 2.13 11.55 -0.53
C GLY A 124 2.84 10.45 0.25
N VAL A 125 4.17 10.40 0.14
CA VAL A 125 5.01 9.39 0.84
C VAL A 125 4.87 9.48 2.37
N GLU A 126 4.61 10.67 2.92
CA GLU A 126 4.33 10.85 4.36
C GLU A 126 3.13 10.02 4.82
N LEU A 127 2.09 9.90 4.00
CA LEU A 127 0.92 9.08 4.27
C LEU A 127 1.19 7.60 3.99
N ASP A 128 1.70 7.30 2.80
CA ASP A 128 1.85 5.92 2.32
C ASP A 128 2.87 5.13 3.15
N ALA A 129 3.94 5.80 3.58
CA ALA A 129 5.00 5.20 4.39
C ALA A 129 4.88 5.51 5.89
N ASN A 130 3.75 6.05 6.36
CA ASN A 130 3.58 6.53 7.74
C ASN A 130 3.96 5.48 8.79
N TYR A 131 3.55 4.23 8.59
CA TYR A 131 3.90 3.13 9.49
C TYR A 131 5.41 2.87 9.52
N ASN A 132 6.06 2.85 8.36
CA ASN A 132 7.51 2.60 8.27
C ASN A 132 8.29 3.72 8.95
N LEU A 133 7.91 4.98 8.72
CA LEU A 133 8.53 6.15 9.33
C LEU A 133 8.37 6.22 10.86
N LEU A 134 7.33 5.60 11.43
CA LEU A 134 7.09 5.50 12.87
C LEU A 134 7.51 4.17 13.48
N ARG A 135 7.87 3.17 12.66
CA ARG A 135 8.41 1.91 13.15
C ARG A 135 9.89 2.08 13.45
N SER A 136 10.34 1.52 14.55
CA SER A 136 11.76 1.48 14.90
C SER A 136 12.29 0.06 14.84
N ASN A 137 13.23 -0.19 13.94
CA ASN A 137 14.03 -1.42 13.88
C ASN A 137 15.36 -1.28 14.64
N ALA A 138 15.52 -0.23 15.46
CA ALA A 138 16.71 -0.04 16.26
C ALA A 138 17.03 -1.29 17.13
N PHE A 139 18.32 -1.55 17.31
CA PHE A 139 18.78 -2.69 18.08
C PHE A 139 18.16 -2.72 19.49
N ILE A 140 17.72 -3.88 19.96
CA ILE A 140 16.93 -4.03 21.17
C ILE A 140 17.56 -3.36 22.41
N LEU A 141 18.90 -3.40 22.51
CA LEU A 141 19.58 -2.72 23.62
C LEU A 141 19.49 -1.20 23.52
N THR A 142 19.59 -0.64 22.30
CA THR A 142 19.39 0.81 22.08
C THR A 142 17.99 1.25 22.52
N ARG A 143 16.97 0.47 22.15
CA ARG A 143 15.58 0.74 22.57
C ARG A 143 15.40 0.70 24.07
N ILE A 144 16.01 -0.26 24.75
CA ILE A 144 15.98 -0.35 26.23
C ILE A 144 16.71 0.84 26.87
N PHE A 145 17.86 1.26 26.32
CA PHE A 145 18.59 2.42 26.83
C PHE A 145 17.81 3.73 26.62
N ASN A 146 17.17 3.90 25.48
CA ASN A 146 16.33 5.07 25.19
C ASN A 146 15.11 5.10 26.13
N GLU A 147 14.47 3.94 26.37
CA GLU A 147 13.34 3.83 27.30
C GLU A 147 13.75 4.20 28.75
N ILE A 148 14.95 3.78 29.19
CA ILE A 148 15.48 4.14 30.52
C ILE A 148 15.77 5.65 30.65
N ARG A 149 16.13 6.32 29.51
CA ARG A 149 16.43 7.74 29.46
C ARG A 149 15.24 8.63 29.16
N ASP A 150 14.06 8.02 28.96
CA ASP A 150 12.86 8.71 28.48
C ASP A 150 13.07 9.40 27.11
N GLU A 151 13.93 8.80 26.27
CA GLU A 151 14.22 9.27 24.91
C GLU A 151 13.42 8.44 23.90
N LYS A 152 12.93 9.08 22.83
CA LYS A 152 12.26 8.38 21.73
C LYS A 152 13.26 7.59 20.87
N ASN A 153 12.78 6.48 20.32
CA ASN A 153 13.58 5.71 19.36
C ASN A 153 13.56 6.35 17.96
N PRO A 154 14.64 6.23 17.18
CA PRO A 154 14.60 6.68 15.77
C PRO A 154 13.65 5.78 14.97
N GLY A 155 12.82 6.37 14.13
CA GLY A 155 12.02 5.68 13.13
C GLY A 155 12.87 5.15 11.97
N ASP A 156 12.32 4.24 11.19
CA ASP A 156 13.01 3.72 10.01
C ASP A 156 12.94 4.74 8.86
N ASP A 157 14.02 4.86 8.11
CA ASP A 157 14.08 5.71 6.92
C ASP A 157 13.40 5.04 5.72
N VAL A 158 12.84 5.87 4.86
CA VAL A 158 12.18 5.43 3.62
C VAL A 158 12.93 5.97 2.42
N VAL A 159 13.53 5.08 1.64
CA VAL A 159 14.21 5.45 0.38
C VAL A 159 13.19 5.37 -0.76
N THR A 160 13.00 6.50 -1.45
CA THR A 160 12.13 6.60 -2.61
C THR A 160 12.91 6.34 -3.91
N THR A 161 12.19 6.26 -5.02
CA THR A 161 12.79 6.17 -6.36
C THR A 161 13.01 7.55 -7.01
N LEU A 162 12.68 8.63 -6.31
CA LEU A 162 12.75 9.98 -6.82
C LEU A 162 14.19 10.42 -7.04
N ASP A 163 14.45 11.07 -8.16
CA ASP A 163 15.72 11.68 -8.53
C ASP A 163 15.63 13.19 -8.33
N VAL A 164 16.53 13.73 -7.52
CA VAL A 164 16.48 15.16 -7.14
C VAL A 164 16.67 16.09 -8.33
N SER A 165 17.63 15.76 -9.20
CA SER A 165 17.95 16.60 -10.36
C SER A 165 16.83 16.57 -11.40
N LEU A 166 16.25 15.41 -11.63
CA LEU A 166 15.14 15.23 -12.56
C LEU A 166 13.85 15.89 -12.04
N GLN A 167 13.58 15.77 -10.76
CA GLN A 167 12.44 16.43 -10.10
C GLN A 167 12.56 17.95 -10.23
N GLN A 168 13.76 18.51 -9.94
CA GLN A 168 14.03 19.96 -10.07
C GLN A 168 13.86 20.42 -11.51
N ALA A 169 14.40 19.68 -12.47
CA ALA A 169 14.27 20.01 -13.89
C ALA A 169 12.80 20.02 -14.36
N CYS A 170 11.99 19.04 -13.92
CA CYS A 170 10.56 19.01 -14.20
C CYS A 170 9.82 20.19 -13.56
N TYR A 171 10.17 20.50 -12.31
CA TYR A 171 9.57 21.61 -11.58
C TYR A 171 9.84 22.95 -12.25
N ASP A 172 11.09 23.19 -12.68
CA ASP A 172 11.50 24.41 -13.37
C ASP A 172 10.88 24.51 -14.77
N ALA A 173 10.83 23.40 -15.50
CA ALA A 173 10.24 23.36 -16.83
C ALA A 173 8.73 23.65 -16.84
N MET A 174 8.01 23.28 -15.78
CA MET A 174 6.60 23.63 -15.63
C MET A 174 6.38 25.12 -15.34
N GLY A 175 7.36 25.81 -14.77
CA GLY A 175 7.25 27.25 -14.45
C GLY A 175 5.98 27.56 -13.66
N SER A 176 5.14 28.47 -14.18
CA SER A 176 3.85 28.86 -13.59
C SER A 176 2.64 28.16 -14.20
N GLN A 177 2.86 27.11 -15.01
CA GLN A 177 1.76 26.38 -15.66
C GLN A 177 1.09 25.42 -14.68
N ASP A 178 -0.25 25.44 -14.63
CA ASP A 178 -1.02 24.47 -13.87
C ASP A 178 -1.02 23.12 -14.61
N GLY A 179 -0.82 22.04 -13.86
CA GLY A 179 -0.78 20.71 -14.44
C GLY A 179 0.05 19.72 -13.64
N ALA A 180 0.48 18.65 -14.28
CA ALA A 180 1.36 17.65 -13.69
C ALA A 180 2.42 17.17 -14.69
N ALA A 181 3.62 16.86 -14.18
CA ALA A 181 4.67 16.17 -14.88
C ALA A 181 5.07 14.92 -14.09
N ILE A 182 5.13 13.77 -14.79
CA ILE A 182 5.55 12.51 -14.21
C ILE A 182 6.61 11.89 -15.11
N VAL A 183 7.71 11.45 -14.52
CA VAL A 183 8.76 10.70 -15.23
C VAL A 183 8.81 9.29 -14.66
N ILE A 184 8.65 8.29 -15.53
CA ILE A 184 8.59 6.88 -15.18
C ILE A 184 9.65 6.13 -15.99
N ASP A 185 10.42 5.28 -15.32
CA ASP A 185 11.27 4.29 -16.00
C ASP A 185 10.38 3.17 -16.57
N PRO A 186 10.27 3.00 -17.88
CA PRO A 186 9.37 2.04 -18.49
C PRO A 186 9.78 0.58 -18.23
N ALA A 187 11.05 0.33 -17.93
CA ALA A 187 11.57 -1.02 -17.68
C ALA A 187 11.18 -1.54 -16.27
N THR A 188 11.12 -0.65 -15.29
CA THR A 188 10.91 -1.02 -13.88
C THR A 188 9.59 -0.51 -13.32
N GLY A 189 8.93 0.46 -13.96
CA GLY A 189 7.76 1.17 -13.47
C GLY A 189 8.08 2.18 -12.35
N LYS A 190 9.35 2.42 -12.04
CA LYS A 190 9.74 3.38 -11.01
C LYS A 190 9.38 4.79 -11.40
N ILE A 191 8.77 5.54 -10.47
CA ILE A 191 8.54 6.97 -10.62
C ILE A 191 9.81 7.69 -10.21
N LEU A 192 10.43 8.39 -11.16
CA LEU A 192 11.68 9.12 -10.96
C LEU A 192 11.45 10.60 -10.63
N ALA A 193 10.35 11.18 -11.12
CA ALA A 193 9.90 12.53 -10.76
C ALA A 193 8.38 12.61 -10.81
N MET A 194 7.80 13.41 -9.92
CA MET A 194 6.37 13.70 -9.87
C MET A 194 6.16 15.14 -9.40
N VAL A 195 5.71 15.99 -10.28
CA VAL A 195 5.41 17.41 -10.01
C VAL A 195 3.93 17.66 -10.27
N SER A 196 3.30 18.44 -9.40
CA SER A 196 1.94 18.95 -9.58
C SER A 196 1.92 20.44 -9.24
N LYS A 197 1.25 21.25 -10.07
CA LYS A 197 1.07 22.70 -9.86
C LYS A 197 -0.40 23.09 -10.09
N PRO A 198 -0.90 24.10 -9.35
CA PRO A 198 -0.22 24.88 -8.31
C PRO A 198 0.16 24.02 -7.11
N ASP A 199 1.18 24.44 -6.38
CA ASP A 199 1.76 23.72 -5.26
C ASP A 199 1.70 24.52 -3.94
N TYR A 200 2.27 23.96 -2.90
CA TYR A 200 2.38 24.53 -1.55
C TYR A 200 3.78 24.25 -1.00
N ASP A 201 4.18 25.03 0.02
CA ASP A 201 5.37 24.67 0.83
C ASP A 201 4.93 23.84 2.05
N PRO A 202 5.34 22.56 2.15
CA PRO A 202 4.98 21.71 3.30
C PRO A 202 5.52 22.23 4.63
N ASN A 203 6.59 23.07 4.63
CA ASN A 203 7.09 23.68 5.84
C ASN A 203 6.15 24.74 6.43
N THR A 204 5.28 25.34 5.62
CA THR A 204 4.33 26.39 6.03
C THR A 204 2.87 25.98 5.95
N ILE A 205 2.62 24.68 5.72
CA ILE A 205 1.26 24.21 5.51
C ILE A 205 0.35 24.43 6.72
N ALA A 206 0.88 24.31 7.93
CA ALA A 206 0.10 24.52 9.16
C ALA A 206 -0.42 25.95 9.28
N GLN A 207 0.38 26.93 8.89
CA GLN A 207 0.02 28.35 8.92
C GLN A 207 -1.00 28.72 7.84
N ASN A 208 -0.94 28.06 6.68
CA ASN A 208 -1.75 28.37 5.51
C ASN A 208 -2.99 27.45 5.37
N TRP A 209 -3.14 26.49 6.27
CA TRP A 209 -4.17 25.42 6.17
C TRP A 209 -5.57 25.98 5.98
N ASP A 210 -5.98 26.91 6.83
CA ASP A 210 -7.34 27.46 6.78
C ASP A 210 -7.64 28.17 5.45
N SER A 211 -6.63 28.78 4.82
CA SER A 211 -6.77 29.41 3.50
C SER A 211 -6.87 28.38 2.37
N TYR A 212 -6.28 27.20 2.54
CA TYR A 212 -6.33 26.14 1.52
C TYR A 212 -7.62 25.34 1.55
N VAL A 213 -8.27 25.20 2.73
CA VAL A 213 -9.45 24.34 2.93
C VAL A 213 -10.75 25.14 3.15
N ALA A 214 -10.72 26.47 3.18
CA ALA A 214 -11.89 27.29 3.35
C ALA A 214 -12.96 26.97 2.29
N ALA A 215 -14.23 26.90 2.70
CA ALA A 215 -15.34 26.49 1.83
C ALA A 215 -15.58 27.41 0.63
N ASP A 216 -15.12 28.66 0.71
CA ASP A 216 -15.16 29.68 -0.32
C ASP A 216 -13.82 29.82 -1.09
N SER A 217 -12.86 28.93 -0.80
CA SER A 217 -11.56 28.93 -1.45
C SER A 217 -11.62 28.19 -2.79
N ASP A 218 -11.25 28.88 -3.85
CA ASP A 218 -10.97 28.25 -5.16
C ASP A 218 -9.58 27.60 -5.21
N SER A 219 -8.90 27.48 -4.08
CA SER A 219 -7.55 26.92 -4.00
C SER A 219 -7.53 25.46 -4.34
N THR A 220 -6.68 25.10 -5.26
CA THR A 220 -6.45 23.71 -5.68
C THR A 220 -5.01 23.26 -5.42
N VAL A 221 -4.27 24.00 -4.56
CA VAL A 221 -2.86 23.74 -4.25
C VAL A 221 -2.63 22.38 -3.59
N LEU A 222 -3.60 21.87 -2.83
CA LEU A 222 -3.51 20.54 -2.18
C LEU A 222 -3.82 19.39 -3.13
N LEU A 223 -4.39 19.65 -4.31
CA LEU A 223 -4.73 18.63 -5.29
C LEU A 223 -3.48 18.11 -5.99
N ASN A 224 -3.12 16.86 -5.75
CA ASN A 224 -2.09 16.20 -6.55
C ASN A 224 -2.65 15.84 -7.93
N ARG A 225 -2.40 16.69 -8.92
CA ARG A 225 -2.89 16.51 -10.30
C ARG A 225 -2.28 15.31 -11.00
N ALA A 226 -1.10 14.85 -10.55
CA ALA A 226 -0.46 13.66 -11.11
C ALA A 226 -1.21 12.37 -10.76
N THR A 227 -1.85 12.30 -9.59
CA THR A 227 -2.54 11.09 -9.09
C THR A 227 -4.06 11.22 -9.07
N GLN A 228 -4.60 12.44 -8.95
CA GLN A 228 -6.03 12.71 -8.78
C GLN A 228 -6.63 13.53 -9.93
N GLY A 229 -5.80 14.11 -10.80
CA GLY A 229 -6.27 14.90 -11.93
C GLY A 229 -6.95 14.02 -12.99
N LEU A 230 -8.08 14.48 -13.48
CA LEU A 230 -8.81 13.84 -14.58
C LEU A 230 -8.67 14.70 -15.84
N TYR A 231 -7.96 14.16 -16.83
CA TYR A 231 -7.65 14.87 -18.09
C TYR A 231 -8.18 14.09 -19.27
N ALA A 232 -8.77 14.80 -20.25
CA ALA A 232 -9.14 14.19 -21.51
C ALA A 232 -7.85 13.78 -22.27
N PRO A 233 -7.66 12.51 -22.62
CA PRO A 233 -6.41 12.02 -23.22
C PRO A 233 -6.16 12.57 -24.63
N GLY A 234 -7.20 13.02 -25.33
CA GLY A 234 -7.09 13.52 -26.69
C GLY A 234 -6.42 12.52 -27.62
N SER A 235 -5.48 13.01 -28.43
CA SER A 235 -4.75 12.19 -29.42
C SER A 235 -3.85 11.13 -28.83
N THR A 236 -3.45 11.23 -27.55
CA THR A 236 -2.66 10.18 -26.89
C THR A 236 -3.43 8.87 -26.77
N PHE A 237 -4.77 8.93 -26.74
CA PHE A 237 -5.61 7.73 -26.71
C PHE A 237 -5.52 6.88 -28.00
N LYS A 238 -5.05 7.47 -29.11
CA LYS A 238 -4.85 6.73 -30.37
C LYS A 238 -3.85 5.59 -30.24
N ILE A 239 -2.89 5.69 -29.32
CA ILE A 239 -1.95 4.61 -29.02
C ILE A 239 -2.72 3.37 -28.53
N PHE A 240 -3.68 3.55 -27.61
CA PHE A 240 -4.50 2.44 -27.12
C PHE A 240 -5.42 1.88 -28.20
N THR A 241 -5.95 2.74 -29.06
CA THR A 241 -6.77 2.31 -30.20
C THR A 241 -5.96 1.43 -31.16
N LEU A 242 -4.72 1.83 -31.47
CA LEU A 242 -3.81 1.05 -32.31
C LEU A 242 -3.44 -0.28 -31.66
N LEU A 243 -3.09 -0.27 -30.37
CA LEU A 243 -2.77 -1.49 -29.64
C LEU A 243 -3.96 -2.47 -29.60
N SER A 244 -5.18 -1.96 -29.43
CA SER A 244 -6.39 -2.78 -29.50
C SER A 244 -6.60 -3.38 -30.88
N TYR A 245 -6.38 -2.61 -31.96
CA TYR A 245 -6.45 -3.09 -33.31
C TYR A 245 -5.45 -4.24 -33.58
N LEU A 246 -4.20 -4.06 -33.19
CA LEU A 246 -3.15 -5.09 -33.30
C LEU A 246 -3.45 -6.34 -32.47
N LYS A 247 -3.97 -6.17 -31.24
CA LYS A 247 -4.33 -7.29 -30.36
C LYS A 247 -5.45 -8.17 -30.91
N GLN A 248 -6.30 -7.61 -31.76
CA GLN A 248 -7.34 -8.36 -32.48
C GLN A 248 -6.80 -9.17 -33.69
N GLY A 249 -5.49 -9.13 -33.92
CA GLY A 249 -4.84 -9.84 -35.03
C GLY A 249 -4.93 -9.12 -36.38
N ASN A 250 -5.31 -7.84 -36.38
CA ASN A 250 -5.39 -7.07 -37.59
C ASN A 250 -3.99 -6.62 -38.06
N ASP A 251 -3.76 -6.60 -39.36
CA ASP A 251 -2.53 -6.09 -39.96
C ASP A 251 -2.62 -4.56 -40.14
N PRO A 252 -1.73 -3.78 -39.49
CA PRO A 252 -1.73 -2.33 -39.61
C PRO A 252 -1.43 -1.85 -41.05
N ASN A 253 -0.74 -2.66 -41.86
CA ASN A 253 -0.43 -2.33 -43.25
C ASN A 253 -1.61 -2.58 -44.20
N ALA A 254 -2.61 -3.34 -43.77
CA ALA A 254 -3.83 -3.59 -44.55
C ALA A 254 -4.87 -2.47 -44.40
N PHE A 255 -4.68 -1.55 -43.44
CA PHE A 255 -5.59 -0.42 -43.24
C PHE A 255 -5.12 0.78 -44.05
N SER A 256 -6.01 1.27 -44.92
CA SER A 256 -5.83 2.51 -45.67
C SER A 256 -7.09 3.35 -45.56
N TYR A 257 -6.93 4.65 -45.35
CA TYR A 257 -8.02 5.60 -45.26
C TYR A 257 -7.61 6.95 -45.93
N ASP A 258 -8.38 7.36 -46.90
CA ASP A 258 -8.20 8.66 -47.57
C ASP A 258 -8.97 9.73 -46.80
N CYS A 259 -8.23 10.59 -46.10
CA CYS A 259 -8.81 11.66 -45.29
C CYS A 259 -9.10 12.90 -46.15
N ASN A 260 -10.37 13.29 -46.22
CA ASN A 260 -10.84 14.50 -46.89
C ASN A 260 -11.22 15.65 -45.93
N GLY A 261 -10.69 15.58 -44.69
CA GLY A 261 -10.90 16.61 -43.66
C GLY A 261 -12.03 16.32 -42.69
N THR A 262 -12.94 15.39 -43.01
CA THR A 262 -14.08 15.04 -42.17
C THR A 262 -14.31 13.54 -42.20
N PHE A 263 -14.49 12.94 -41.04
CA PHE A 263 -14.93 11.55 -40.88
C PHE A 263 -16.30 11.50 -40.21
N GLU A 264 -17.27 10.86 -40.86
CA GLU A 264 -18.63 10.71 -40.37
C GLU A 264 -18.92 9.25 -39.97
N TYR A 265 -19.39 9.05 -38.75
CA TYR A 265 -19.81 7.74 -38.26
C TYR A 265 -21.02 7.88 -37.32
N ASN A 266 -22.10 7.15 -37.57
CA ASN A 266 -23.32 7.17 -36.78
C ASN A 266 -23.85 8.59 -36.43
N ASN A 267 -23.93 9.47 -37.42
CA ASN A 267 -24.30 10.88 -37.27
C ASN A 267 -23.33 11.74 -36.45
N TYR A 268 -22.13 11.24 -36.17
CA TYR A 268 -21.04 11.99 -35.57
C TYR A 268 -20.03 12.39 -36.62
N ALA A 269 -19.83 13.69 -36.77
CA ALA A 269 -18.81 14.24 -37.68
C ALA A 269 -17.57 14.60 -36.84
N MET A 270 -16.42 14.01 -37.18
CA MET A 270 -15.11 14.36 -36.64
C MET A 270 -14.31 15.11 -37.69
N HIS A 271 -13.85 16.29 -37.34
CA HIS A 271 -13.04 17.12 -38.23
C HIS A 271 -11.55 16.94 -37.93
N CYS A 272 -10.73 16.94 -38.95
CA CYS A 272 -9.28 16.94 -38.79
C CYS A 272 -8.83 18.27 -38.20
N TYR A 273 -7.77 18.22 -37.38
CA TYR A 273 -7.13 19.42 -36.85
C TYR A 273 -6.43 20.14 -37.99
N ASN A 274 -6.70 21.42 -38.22
CA ASN A 274 -6.18 22.25 -39.34
C ASN A 274 -6.81 22.04 -40.72
N ASN A 275 -8.05 21.68 -40.82
CA ASN A 275 -8.81 21.76 -42.06
C ASN A 275 -9.82 22.89 -42.01
#